data_22414578947d32c201e2f8abc3de1c61
#
_entry.id   22414578947d32c201e2f8abc3de1c61
#
_cell.length_a   1.000
_cell.length_b   1.000
_cell.length_c   1.000
_cell.angle_alpha   90.00
_cell.angle_beta   90.00
_cell.angle_gamma   90.00
#
_symmetry.space_group_name_H-M   'P 1'
#
loop_
_entity.id
_entity.type
_entity.pdbx_description
1 polymer ?
#
loop_
_entity_poly.entity_id
_entity_poly.type
_entity_poly.pdbx_seq_one_letter_code
_entity_poly.pdbx_strand_id
1 'polypeptide(L)'
;LAKTKELASGEQEEVCIVIQKYDMASYDDSGVTGHKSCYVLEEGCYEVFVGSDVRSAVSVGCYEEEFRVIEELEEAYAPVEKFQRMKAVLLPDGTYQAVTEEVPVRTVDPQERRANEMPETLDYTGDKGYKLVDVLDKKVSMEEFIAQISEEDLIAIFRGEGMCSPKVTAGTAAAFGGVTDGLTALGIPVGCCSDGPSGIRMDCGTKAFSLPNGTSLGCTFNMELVGALYEMTGKELRLNKIDSLL
;
A
#
# COMPACT_ATOMS: atom_id res chain seq x y z
N LEU A 1 16.34 10.50 -5.51
CA LEU A 1 16.31 11.32 -6.73
C LEU A 1 15.97 12.76 -6.38
N ALA A 2 16.60 13.72 -7.05
CA ALA A 2 16.30 15.13 -6.91
C ALA A 2 16.44 15.84 -8.25
N LYS A 3 15.85 17.03 -8.37
CA LYS A 3 15.87 17.87 -9.55
C LYS A 3 16.13 19.32 -9.11
N THR A 4 17.00 19.98 -9.81
CA THR A 4 17.23 21.43 -9.59
C THR A 4 16.01 22.23 -10.09
N LYS A 5 15.86 23.47 -9.59
CA LYS A 5 15.04 24.47 -10.27
C LYS A 5 15.59 24.75 -11.67
N GLU A 6 14.90 25.57 -12.45
CA GLU A 6 15.45 26.10 -13.68
C GLU A 6 16.64 27.03 -13.38
N LEU A 7 17.81 26.68 -13.92
CA LEU A 7 19.06 27.43 -13.67
C LEU A 7 19.40 28.32 -14.86
N ALA A 8 19.72 29.58 -14.60
CA ALA A 8 20.27 30.47 -15.59
C ALA A 8 21.73 30.07 -15.91
N SER A 9 22.26 30.60 -17.03
CA SER A 9 23.64 30.33 -17.44
C SER A 9 24.64 30.76 -16.35
N GLY A 10 25.43 29.81 -15.85
CA GLY A 10 26.42 30.01 -14.77
C GLY A 10 25.84 29.95 -13.35
N GLU A 11 24.52 29.76 -13.19
CA GLU A 11 23.89 29.54 -11.89
C GLU A 11 24.18 28.11 -11.38
N GLN A 12 24.28 27.95 -10.07
CA GLN A 12 24.50 26.68 -9.40
C GLN A 12 23.47 26.51 -8.29
N GLU A 13 23.09 25.26 -8.03
CA GLU A 13 22.24 24.86 -6.93
C GLU A 13 22.82 23.65 -6.22
N GLU A 14 22.81 23.67 -4.90
CA GLU A 14 23.13 22.51 -4.08
C GLU A 14 21.88 21.67 -3.85
N VAL A 15 21.97 20.39 -4.16
CA VAL A 15 20.87 19.43 -3.99
C VAL A 15 21.24 18.44 -2.90
N CYS A 16 20.38 18.34 -1.87
CA CYS A 16 20.53 17.39 -0.80
C CYS A 16 19.54 16.23 -1.00
N ILE A 17 20.05 14.99 -1.00
CA ILE A 17 19.23 13.78 -1.07
C ILE A 17 19.42 12.99 0.21
N VAL A 18 18.33 12.82 0.96
CA VAL A 18 18.31 12.01 2.18
C VAL A 18 17.87 10.59 1.83
N ILE A 19 18.66 9.61 2.21
CA ILE A 19 18.35 8.18 2.08
C ILE A 19 18.07 7.63 3.47
N GLN A 20 16.90 7.06 3.66
CA GLN A 20 16.57 6.41 4.93
C GLN A 20 17.27 5.05 5.01
N LYS A 21 17.66 4.62 6.21
CA LYS A 21 18.25 3.28 6.39
C LYS A 21 17.32 2.16 5.95
N TYR A 22 16.02 2.36 6.11
CA TYR A 22 15.00 1.42 5.65
C TYR A 22 15.05 1.19 4.12
N ASP A 23 15.32 2.26 3.35
CA ASP A 23 15.39 2.18 1.88
C ASP A 23 16.60 1.34 1.38
N MET A 24 17.59 1.15 2.24
CA MET A 24 18.78 0.32 1.96
C MET A 24 18.64 -1.11 2.48
N ALA A 25 17.62 -1.38 3.32
CA ALA A 25 17.45 -2.67 3.97
C ALA A 25 17.03 -3.76 3.00
N SER A 26 17.50 -4.98 3.24
CA SER A 26 17.09 -6.19 2.55
C SER A 26 16.14 -7.01 3.42
N TYR A 27 15.14 -7.64 2.79
CA TYR A 27 14.23 -8.54 3.50
C TYR A 27 14.80 -9.96 3.50
N ASP A 28 15.02 -10.52 4.69
CA ASP A 28 15.48 -11.91 4.85
C ASP A 28 14.27 -12.86 4.89
N ASP A 29 13.90 -13.39 3.75
CA ASP A 29 12.82 -14.36 3.60
C ASP A 29 13.23 -15.78 4.03
N SER A 30 14.50 -16.05 4.06
CA SER A 30 15.07 -17.40 4.28
C SER A 30 15.59 -17.63 5.69
N GLY A 31 15.93 -16.57 6.41
CA GLY A 31 16.63 -16.64 7.69
C GLY A 31 18.14 -16.84 7.55
N VAL A 32 18.70 -16.53 6.38
CA VAL A 32 20.15 -16.69 6.12
C VAL A 32 21.00 -15.80 7.01
N THR A 33 20.46 -14.65 7.43
CA THR A 33 21.13 -13.75 8.39
C THR A 33 20.88 -14.15 9.85
N GLY A 34 20.07 -15.17 10.11
CA GLY A 34 19.57 -15.56 11.43
C GLY A 34 18.30 -14.81 11.85
N HIS A 35 17.78 -13.92 11.03
CA HIS A 35 16.63 -13.05 11.32
C HIS A 35 15.54 -13.18 10.25
N LYS A 36 14.97 -14.39 10.11
CA LYS A 36 13.89 -14.65 9.15
C LYS A 36 12.73 -13.69 9.33
N SER A 37 12.16 -13.24 8.21
CA SER A 37 11.05 -12.28 8.15
C SER A 37 11.38 -10.88 8.69
N CYS A 38 12.65 -10.50 8.67
CA CYS A 38 13.11 -9.17 9.08
C CYS A 38 13.63 -8.36 7.90
N TYR A 39 13.47 -7.06 7.96
CA TYR A 39 14.31 -6.14 7.19
C TYR A 39 15.62 -5.92 7.94
N VAL A 40 16.74 -6.17 7.26
CA VAL A 40 18.08 -6.09 7.83
C VAL A 40 18.98 -5.20 6.98
N LEU A 41 19.94 -4.54 7.62
CA LEU A 41 21.14 -4.01 7.00
C LEU A 41 22.27 -4.96 7.35
N GLU A 42 22.89 -5.56 6.34
CA GLU A 42 24.04 -6.41 6.54
C GLU A 42 25.29 -5.57 6.83
N GLU A 43 26.23 -6.12 7.59
CA GLU A 43 27.53 -5.48 7.82
C GLU A 43 28.29 -5.34 6.51
N GLY A 44 28.82 -4.16 6.26
CA GLY A 44 29.69 -3.94 5.09
C GLY A 44 29.64 -2.52 4.55
N CYS A 45 30.29 -2.36 3.41
CA CYS A 45 30.36 -1.11 2.67
C CYS A 45 29.21 -1.00 1.67
N TYR A 46 28.39 0.01 1.83
CA TYR A 46 27.34 0.41 0.88
C TYR A 46 27.91 1.48 -0.05
N GLU A 47 28.25 1.07 -1.26
CA GLU A 47 28.86 1.95 -2.26
C GLU A 47 27.84 2.97 -2.77
N VAL A 48 28.19 4.25 -2.75
CA VAL A 48 27.32 5.35 -3.17
C VAL A 48 27.70 5.79 -4.57
N PHE A 49 26.75 5.74 -5.47
CA PHE A 49 26.91 6.18 -6.86
C PHE A 49 26.07 7.43 -7.13
N VAL A 50 26.65 8.39 -7.82
CA VAL A 50 25.97 9.63 -8.25
C VAL A 50 26.14 9.83 -9.76
N GLY A 51 25.05 10.19 -10.41
CA GLY A 51 25.03 10.47 -11.85
C GLY A 51 23.69 11.01 -12.33
N SER A 52 23.61 11.35 -13.60
CA SER A 52 22.36 11.79 -14.22
C SER A 52 21.42 10.64 -14.59
N ASP A 53 21.96 9.43 -14.64
CA ASP A 53 21.23 8.19 -14.91
C ASP A 53 22.01 6.98 -14.34
N VAL A 54 21.39 5.81 -14.31
CA VAL A 54 21.96 4.59 -13.71
C VAL A 54 23.22 4.10 -14.45
N ARG A 55 23.44 4.47 -15.71
CA ARG A 55 24.58 4.01 -16.49
C ARG A 55 25.77 4.96 -16.41
N SER A 56 25.51 6.24 -16.22
CA SER A 56 26.54 7.27 -16.07
C SER A 56 26.93 7.54 -14.61
N ALA A 57 26.26 6.90 -13.67
CA ALA A 57 26.57 7.03 -12.25
C ALA A 57 27.98 6.51 -11.94
N VAL A 58 28.71 7.31 -11.17
CA VAL A 58 30.07 6.99 -10.70
C VAL A 58 30.10 6.87 -9.19
N SER A 59 30.94 5.99 -8.68
CA SER A 59 31.15 5.83 -7.23
C SER A 59 31.75 7.11 -6.65
N VAL A 60 31.14 7.62 -5.59
CA VAL A 60 31.59 8.83 -4.88
C VAL A 60 32.02 8.54 -3.46
N GLY A 61 31.82 7.33 -2.98
CA GLY A 61 32.22 6.91 -1.64
C GLY A 61 31.54 5.64 -1.18
N CYS A 62 31.86 5.29 0.04
CA CYS A 62 31.35 4.11 0.73
C CYS A 62 30.78 4.56 2.09
N TYR A 63 29.63 4.02 2.43
CA TYR A 63 29.04 4.14 3.75
C TYR A 63 29.18 2.80 4.47
N GLU A 64 29.95 2.78 5.55
CA GLU A 64 30.14 1.59 6.37
C GLU A 64 28.98 1.44 7.36
N GLU A 65 28.38 0.27 7.40
CA GLU A 65 27.31 -0.06 8.34
C GLU A 65 27.65 -1.34 9.09
N GLU A 66 27.28 -1.40 10.37
CA GLU A 66 27.27 -2.62 11.17
C GLU A 66 25.95 -3.38 10.92
N PHE A 67 25.96 -4.70 11.17
CA PHE A 67 24.73 -5.49 11.07
C PHE A 67 23.64 -4.93 11.96
N ARG A 68 22.44 -4.77 11.40
CA ARG A 68 21.31 -4.23 12.13
C ARG A 68 19.97 -4.80 11.63
N VAL A 69 19.13 -5.24 12.56
CA VAL A 69 17.71 -5.47 12.29
C VAL A 69 17.01 -4.12 12.28
N ILE A 70 16.37 -3.77 11.16
CA ILE A 70 15.64 -2.52 10.97
C ILE A 70 14.19 -2.69 11.39
N GLU A 71 13.58 -3.81 10.99
CA GLU A 71 12.19 -4.13 11.31
C GLU A 71 12.02 -5.64 11.38
N GLU A 72 11.39 -6.10 12.45
CA GLU A 72 10.98 -7.49 12.60
C GLU A 72 9.52 -7.62 12.22
N LEU A 73 9.23 -8.53 11.29
CA LEU A 73 7.90 -8.79 10.78
C LEU A 73 7.48 -10.22 11.07
N GLU A 74 6.19 -10.48 10.94
CA GLU A 74 5.66 -11.83 11.00
C GLU A 74 5.74 -12.52 9.64
N GLU A 75 6.00 -13.83 9.67
CA GLU A 75 5.96 -14.63 8.45
C GLU A 75 4.55 -14.63 7.85
N ALA A 76 4.44 -14.20 6.59
CA ALA A 76 3.20 -14.21 5.82
C ALA A 76 3.46 -14.74 4.40
N TYR A 77 2.45 -15.34 3.79
CA TYR A 77 2.48 -15.83 2.39
C TYR A 77 3.64 -16.78 2.04
N ALA A 78 4.26 -17.37 3.04
CA ALA A 78 5.34 -18.31 2.79
C ALA A 78 4.81 -19.59 2.11
N PRO A 79 5.58 -20.18 1.18
CA PRO A 79 5.19 -21.40 0.48
C PRO A 79 4.91 -22.57 1.43
N VAL A 80 3.93 -23.38 1.10
CA VAL A 80 3.58 -24.60 1.85
C VAL A 80 4.46 -25.76 1.43
N GLU A 81 4.74 -25.85 0.12
CA GLU A 81 5.47 -26.94 -0.50
C GLU A 81 6.82 -26.45 -1.02
N LYS A 82 7.82 -27.35 -0.98
CA LYS A 82 9.14 -27.05 -1.52
C LYS A 82 9.11 -26.91 -3.02
N PHE A 83 9.71 -25.84 -3.51
CA PHE A 83 9.96 -25.63 -4.93
C PHE A 83 11.27 -24.85 -5.14
N GLN A 84 11.74 -24.83 -6.38
CA GLN A 84 12.94 -24.11 -6.75
C GLN A 84 12.59 -22.84 -7.55
N ARG A 85 13.22 -21.73 -7.21
CA ARG A 85 13.20 -20.50 -8.00
C ARG A 85 14.48 -20.35 -8.81
N MET A 86 14.38 -19.68 -9.93
CA MET A 86 15.53 -19.30 -10.74
C MET A 86 16.12 -17.99 -10.20
N LYS A 87 17.45 -17.96 -10.10
CA LYS A 87 18.23 -16.81 -9.66
C LYS A 87 19.34 -16.51 -10.67
N ALA A 88 19.56 -15.24 -10.96
CA ALA A 88 20.70 -14.81 -11.75
C ALA A 88 21.93 -14.61 -10.85
N VAL A 89 23.04 -15.24 -11.20
CA VAL A 89 24.33 -15.07 -10.51
C VAL A 89 25.28 -14.38 -11.46
N LEU A 90 25.88 -13.27 -10.99
CA LEU A 90 26.92 -12.56 -11.74
C LEU A 90 28.22 -13.35 -11.69
N LEU A 91 28.78 -13.63 -12.87
CA LEU A 91 30.08 -14.31 -13.00
C LEU A 91 31.23 -13.30 -13.02
N PRO A 92 32.48 -13.74 -12.75
CA PRO A 92 33.66 -12.86 -12.76
C PRO A 92 33.93 -12.17 -14.11
N ASP A 93 33.42 -12.72 -15.20
CA ASP A 93 33.55 -12.14 -16.55
C ASP A 93 32.46 -11.06 -16.84
N GLY A 94 31.60 -10.74 -15.87
CA GLY A 94 30.52 -9.77 -16.01
C GLY A 94 29.25 -10.31 -16.67
N THR A 95 29.20 -11.61 -16.99
CA THR A 95 27.98 -12.26 -17.51
C THR A 95 27.12 -12.81 -16.39
N TYR A 96 25.84 -13.14 -16.69
CA TYR A 96 24.93 -13.76 -15.73
C TYR A 96 24.68 -15.22 -16.08
N GLN A 97 24.69 -16.06 -15.05
CA GLN A 97 24.27 -17.46 -15.15
C GLN A 97 22.98 -17.65 -14.37
N ALA A 98 22.03 -18.36 -14.99
CA ALA A 98 20.82 -18.82 -14.29
C ALA A 98 21.18 -20.03 -13.41
N VAL A 99 20.87 -19.95 -12.13
CA VAL A 99 20.96 -21.05 -11.17
C VAL A 99 19.61 -21.24 -10.51
N THR A 100 19.37 -22.40 -9.91
CA THR A 100 18.19 -22.65 -9.10
C THR A 100 18.56 -22.75 -7.64
N GLU A 101 17.68 -22.23 -6.77
CA GLU A 101 17.80 -22.37 -5.32
C GLU A 101 16.46 -22.80 -4.73
N GLU A 102 16.50 -23.54 -3.63
CA GLU A 102 15.29 -23.95 -2.92
C GLU A 102 14.65 -22.72 -2.26
N VAL A 103 13.32 -22.56 -2.44
CA VAL A 103 12.58 -21.48 -1.78
C VAL A 103 12.23 -21.91 -0.37
N PRO A 104 12.47 -21.06 0.65
CA PRO A 104 12.12 -21.37 2.02
C PRO A 104 10.62 -21.64 2.16
N VAL A 105 10.28 -22.67 2.89
CA VAL A 105 8.88 -22.97 3.22
C VAL A 105 8.48 -22.33 4.54
N ARG A 106 7.17 -22.22 4.77
CA ARG A 106 6.64 -21.64 6.01
C ARG A 106 7.09 -22.44 7.25
N THR A 107 7.29 -21.71 8.34
CA THR A 107 7.63 -22.26 9.65
C THR A 107 6.52 -22.02 10.68
N VAL A 108 5.57 -21.15 10.38
CA VAL A 108 4.44 -20.82 11.24
C VAL A 108 3.21 -21.58 10.77
N ASP A 109 2.51 -22.25 11.72
CA ASP A 109 1.19 -22.82 11.42
C ASP A 109 0.14 -21.69 11.39
N PRO A 110 -0.46 -21.38 10.23
CA PRO A 110 -1.43 -20.31 10.12
C PRO A 110 -2.75 -20.60 10.83
N GLN A 111 -3.05 -21.86 11.13
CA GLN A 111 -4.25 -22.21 11.89
C GLN A 111 -4.03 -21.96 13.38
N GLU A 112 -2.85 -22.34 13.90
CA GLU A 112 -2.47 -22.06 15.28
C GLU A 112 -2.39 -20.56 15.52
N ARG A 113 -1.72 -19.79 14.64
CA ARG A 113 -1.66 -18.33 14.74
C ARG A 113 -3.06 -17.72 14.73
N ARG A 114 -3.92 -18.13 13.79
CA ARG A 114 -5.30 -17.65 13.74
C ARG A 114 -6.08 -17.97 15.01
N ALA A 115 -5.92 -19.17 15.58
CA ALA A 115 -6.60 -19.55 16.81
C ALA A 115 -6.13 -18.69 18.01
N ASN A 116 -4.83 -18.37 18.06
CA ASN A 116 -4.25 -17.55 19.12
C ASN A 116 -4.63 -16.06 19.02
N GLU A 117 -4.92 -15.59 17.81
CA GLU A 117 -5.24 -14.18 17.52
C GLU A 117 -6.74 -13.95 17.28
N MET A 118 -7.58 -14.97 17.48
CA MET A 118 -9.03 -14.81 17.33
C MET A 118 -9.55 -13.77 18.34
N PRO A 119 -10.26 -12.75 17.84
CA PRO A 119 -10.92 -11.80 18.73
C PRO A 119 -12.01 -12.49 19.56
N GLU A 120 -12.37 -11.89 20.67
CA GLU A 120 -13.51 -12.36 21.48
C GLU A 120 -14.79 -12.33 20.64
N THR A 121 -15.60 -13.38 20.80
CA THR A 121 -16.89 -13.45 20.12
C THR A 121 -17.87 -12.48 20.79
N LEU A 122 -18.51 -11.63 19.98
CA LEU A 122 -19.59 -10.76 20.44
C LEU A 122 -20.93 -11.43 20.21
N ASP A 123 -21.71 -11.58 21.27
CA ASP A 123 -23.08 -12.09 21.17
C ASP A 123 -24.00 -11.04 20.55
N TYR A 124 -24.85 -11.46 19.62
CA TYR A 124 -25.84 -10.56 19.01
C TYR A 124 -26.88 -10.12 20.05
N THR A 125 -27.00 -8.82 20.26
CA THR A 125 -27.90 -8.22 21.28
C THR A 125 -29.26 -7.79 20.75
N GLY A 126 -29.47 -7.88 19.44
CA GLY A 126 -30.59 -7.21 18.75
C GLY A 126 -30.36 -5.69 18.64
N ASP A 127 -31.18 -5.04 17.84
CA ASP A 127 -31.12 -3.58 17.66
C ASP A 127 -31.39 -2.85 18.98
N LYS A 128 -30.40 -2.11 19.44
CA LYS A 128 -30.47 -1.24 20.64
C LYS A 128 -30.74 0.21 20.28
N GLY A 129 -30.83 0.53 19.01
CA GLY A 129 -31.00 1.90 18.52
C GLY A 129 -29.73 2.74 18.54
N TYR A 130 -28.56 2.14 18.83
CA TYR A 130 -27.31 2.86 18.81
C TYR A 130 -26.94 3.28 17.40
N LYS A 131 -26.32 4.45 17.28
CA LYS A 131 -25.81 4.98 15.99
C LYS A 131 -24.29 5.07 16.04
N LEU A 132 -23.67 5.06 14.87
CA LEU A 132 -22.21 5.19 14.79
C LEU A 132 -21.71 6.49 15.45
N VAL A 133 -22.51 7.56 15.41
CA VAL A 133 -22.20 8.82 16.11
C VAL A 133 -22.14 8.65 17.63
N ASP A 134 -22.89 7.73 18.22
CA ASP A 134 -22.85 7.49 19.65
C ASP A 134 -21.51 6.87 20.11
N VAL A 135 -20.87 6.10 19.21
CA VAL A 135 -19.49 5.61 19.42
C VAL A 135 -18.51 6.78 19.36
N LEU A 136 -18.63 7.68 18.37
CA LEU A 136 -17.82 8.87 18.27
C LEU A 136 -17.95 9.77 19.52
N ASP A 137 -19.17 9.92 20.00
CA ASP A 137 -19.50 10.68 21.23
C ASP A 137 -19.11 9.94 22.52
N LYS A 138 -18.59 8.73 22.43
CA LYS A 138 -18.21 7.86 23.57
C LYS A 138 -19.39 7.51 24.50
N LYS A 139 -20.62 7.47 23.99
CA LYS A 139 -21.80 7.04 24.72
C LYS A 139 -21.94 5.53 24.80
N VAL A 140 -21.44 4.84 23.76
CA VAL A 140 -21.37 3.38 23.65
C VAL A 140 -20.00 2.97 23.14
N SER A 141 -19.57 1.74 23.44
CA SER A 141 -18.35 1.20 22.88
C SER A 141 -18.54 0.71 21.44
N MET A 142 -17.46 0.45 20.72
CA MET A 142 -17.53 -0.12 19.37
C MET A 142 -18.08 -1.54 19.42
N GLU A 143 -17.72 -2.31 20.44
CA GLU A 143 -18.18 -3.69 20.66
C GLU A 143 -19.72 -3.71 20.89
N GLU A 144 -20.24 -2.83 21.74
CA GLU A 144 -21.69 -2.69 21.96
C GLU A 144 -22.42 -2.28 20.68
N PHE A 145 -21.82 -1.37 19.91
CA PHE A 145 -22.38 -0.95 18.62
C PHE A 145 -22.38 -2.09 17.62
N ILE A 146 -21.29 -2.85 17.49
CA ILE A 146 -21.19 -3.99 16.56
C ILE A 146 -22.15 -5.10 16.98
N ALA A 147 -22.28 -5.40 18.28
CA ALA A 147 -23.12 -6.47 18.80
C ALA A 147 -24.61 -6.33 18.45
N GLN A 148 -25.09 -5.14 18.09
CA GLN A 148 -26.48 -4.92 17.64
C GLN A 148 -26.68 -5.10 16.12
N ILE A 149 -25.59 -5.19 15.34
CA ILE A 149 -25.68 -5.28 13.87
C ILE A 149 -26.06 -6.72 13.50
N SER A 150 -27.04 -6.89 12.61
CA SER A 150 -27.45 -8.18 12.13
C SER A 150 -26.33 -8.90 11.36
N GLU A 151 -26.35 -10.24 11.37
CA GLU A 151 -25.39 -11.03 10.61
C GLU A 151 -25.42 -10.67 9.10
N GLU A 152 -26.60 -10.45 8.53
CA GLU A 152 -26.76 -10.05 7.14
C GLU A 152 -26.06 -8.72 6.84
N ASP A 153 -26.22 -7.72 7.74
CA ASP A 153 -25.58 -6.42 7.60
C ASP A 153 -24.06 -6.50 7.81
N LEU A 154 -23.59 -7.33 8.76
CA LEU A 154 -22.16 -7.58 8.93
C LEU A 154 -21.52 -8.21 7.68
N ILE A 155 -22.20 -9.20 7.07
CA ILE A 155 -21.75 -9.80 5.83
C ILE A 155 -21.71 -8.75 4.70
N ALA A 156 -22.67 -7.83 4.67
CA ALA A 156 -22.69 -6.75 3.68
C ALA A 156 -21.53 -5.77 3.85
N ILE A 157 -21.10 -5.46 5.08
CA ILE A 157 -19.90 -4.65 5.34
C ILE A 157 -18.65 -5.33 4.75
N PHE A 158 -18.47 -6.63 4.98
CA PHE A 158 -17.32 -7.38 4.46
C PHE A 158 -17.30 -7.45 2.93
N ARG A 159 -18.46 -7.68 2.33
CA ARG A 159 -18.56 -7.85 0.90
C ARG A 159 -18.52 -6.52 0.13
N GLY A 160 -19.12 -5.47 0.68
CA GLY A 160 -19.44 -4.25 -0.06
C GLY A 160 -20.39 -4.54 -1.21
N GLU A 161 -20.45 -3.61 -2.17
CA GLU A 161 -21.13 -3.76 -3.46
C GLU A 161 -20.16 -3.41 -4.59
N GLY A 162 -20.24 -4.15 -5.69
CA GLY A 162 -19.47 -3.87 -6.90
C GLY A 162 -20.06 -2.73 -7.72
N MET A 163 -19.75 -2.74 -9.00
CA MET A 163 -20.26 -1.77 -9.97
C MET A 163 -21.80 -1.71 -9.96
N CYS A 164 -22.32 -0.53 -10.25
CA CYS A 164 -23.76 -0.27 -10.36
C CYS A 164 -24.53 -0.24 -9.03
N SER A 165 -23.87 -0.06 -7.89
CA SER A 165 -24.60 0.24 -6.65
C SER A 165 -25.47 1.51 -6.81
N PRO A 166 -26.76 1.47 -6.48
CA PRO A 166 -27.64 2.63 -6.60
C PRO A 166 -27.38 3.69 -5.53
N LYS A 167 -26.56 3.37 -4.52
CA LYS A 167 -26.27 4.25 -3.38
C LYS A 167 -25.09 5.22 -3.63
N VAL A 168 -24.32 5.00 -4.70
CA VAL A 168 -23.16 5.81 -5.05
C VAL A 168 -23.24 6.34 -6.48
N THR A 169 -22.27 7.15 -6.88
CA THR A 169 -22.23 7.74 -8.21
C THR A 169 -22.16 6.65 -9.28
N ALA A 170 -23.05 6.76 -10.26
CA ALA A 170 -23.14 5.78 -11.35
C ALA A 170 -21.83 5.69 -12.15
N GLY A 171 -21.45 4.48 -12.54
CA GLY A 171 -20.26 4.20 -13.34
C GLY A 171 -18.97 4.06 -12.53
N THR A 172 -19.05 4.11 -11.20
CA THR A 172 -17.92 3.90 -10.28
C THR A 172 -17.69 2.41 -9.99
N ALA A 173 -16.52 2.06 -9.44
CA ALA A 173 -16.10 0.67 -9.32
C ALA A 173 -16.81 -0.10 -8.21
N ALA A 174 -17.07 0.53 -7.06
CA ALA A 174 -17.62 -0.14 -5.89
C ALA A 174 -18.23 0.83 -4.88
N ALA A 175 -19.04 0.26 -3.98
CA ALA A 175 -19.51 0.90 -2.76
C ALA A 175 -19.15 0.07 -1.53
N PHE A 176 -18.89 0.71 -0.41
CA PHE A 176 -18.60 0.07 0.87
C PHE A 176 -19.26 0.77 2.04
N GLY A 177 -19.23 0.16 3.23
CA GLY A 177 -19.88 0.73 4.43
C GLY A 177 -21.40 0.57 4.41
N GLY A 178 -22.14 1.67 4.41
CA GLY A 178 -23.60 1.71 4.50
C GLY A 178 -24.37 1.22 3.27
N VAL A 179 -23.98 0.06 2.72
CA VAL A 179 -24.55 -0.48 1.47
C VAL A 179 -25.96 -1.05 1.61
N THR A 180 -26.41 -1.38 2.84
CA THR A 180 -27.79 -1.76 3.13
C THR A 180 -28.58 -0.62 3.77
N ASP A 181 -29.91 -0.72 3.80
CA ASP A 181 -30.75 0.26 4.50
C ASP A 181 -30.58 0.13 6.02
N GLY A 182 -30.34 -1.10 6.53
CA GLY A 182 -30.03 -1.34 7.93
C GLY A 182 -28.77 -0.60 8.37
N LEU A 183 -27.67 -0.77 7.65
CA LEU A 183 -26.42 -0.08 7.94
C LEU A 183 -26.54 1.44 7.84
N THR A 184 -27.25 1.93 6.83
CA THR A 184 -27.51 3.39 6.70
C THR A 184 -28.34 3.91 7.88
N ALA A 185 -29.33 3.14 8.32
CA ALA A 185 -30.14 3.50 9.49
C ALA A 185 -29.31 3.55 10.78
N LEU A 186 -28.26 2.78 10.91
CA LEU A 186 -27.30 2.84 12.03
C LEU A 186 -26.33 4.03 11.92
N GLY A 187 -26.41 4.82 10.86
CA GLY A 187 -25.56 5.98 10.64
C GLY A 187 -24.19 5.63 10.02
N ILE A 188 -24.05 4.43 9.47
CA ILE A 188 -22.84 4.04 8.74
C ILE A 188 -22.91 4.66 7.35
N PRO A 189 -21.95 5.55 6.98
CA PRO A 189 -21.97 6.19 5.68
C PRO A 189 -21.67 5.19 4.56
N VAL A 190 -22.21 5.43 3.38
CA VAL A 190 -21.78 4.72 2.19
C VAL A 190 -20.59 5.44 1.57
N GLY A 191 -19.53 4.69 1.31
CA GLY A 191 -18.34 5.17 0.61
C GLY A 191 -18.34 4.71 -0.84
N CYS A 192 -17.84 5.55 -1.73
CA CYS A 192 -17.74 5.32 -3.16
C CYS A 192 -16.28 5.12 -3.58
N CYS A 193 -16.00 4.01 -4.28
CA CYS A 193 -14.68 3.77 -4.88
C CYS A 193 -14.76 3.91 -6.41
N SER A 194 -13.77 4.55 -7.00
CA SER A 194 -13.59 4.59 -8.44
C SER A 194 -12.21 4.13 -8.85
N ASP A 195 -12.13 3.42 -9.96
CA ASP A 195 -10.85 3.14 -10.61
C ASP A 195 -10.27 4.42 -11.22
N GLY A 196 -8.96 4.41 -11.40
CA GLY A 196 -8.31 5.36 -12.26
C GLY A 196 -7.18 6.16 -11.64
N PRO A 197 -6.01 5.56 -11.35
CA PRO A 197 -4.84 6.29 -10.88
C PRO A 197 -4.33 7.32 -11.91
N SER A 198 -4.72 7.19 -13.17
CA SER A 198 -4.44 8.14 -14.26
C SER A 198 -5.66 8.94 -14.69
N GLY A 199 -6.59 9.19 -13.77
CA GLY A 199 -7.87 9.87 -14.02
C GLY A 199 -9.07 8.96 -13.72
N ILE A 200 -10.13 9.53 -13.19
CA ILE A 200 -11.32 8.80 -12.73
C ILE A 200 -11.95 8.03 -13.90
N ARG A 201 -12.18 6.75 -13.69
CA ARG A 201 -12.93 5.92 -14.65
C ARG A 201 -14.42 5.94 -14.32
N MET A 202 -15.22 6.35 -15.31
CA MET A 202 -16.66 6.45 -15.22
C MET A 202 -17.33 5.62 -16.32
N ASP A 203 -17.79 4.42 -15.99
CA ASP A 203 -18.34 3.46 -16.97
C ASP A 203 -19.78 3.78 -17.42
N CYS A 204 -20.37 4.87 -16.96
CA CYS A 204 -21.69 5.35 -17.35
C CYS A 204 -21.69 6.32 -18.55
N GLY A 205 -20.54 6.55 -19.19
CA GLY A 205 -20.39 7.50 -20.28
C GLY A 205 -20.14 8.96 -19.84
N THR A 206 -20.06 9.23 -18.54
CA THR A 206 -19.61 10.54 -18.02
C THR A 206 -18.13 10.74 -18.34
N LYS A 207 -17.79 11.95 -18.78
CA LYS A 207 -16.38 12.30 -19.04
C LYS A 207 -15.71 12.69 -17.74
N ALA A 208 -14.47 12.23 -17.59
CA ALA A 208 -13.58 12.61 -16.50
C ALA A 208 -12.23 13.06 -17.06
N PHE A 209 -11.46 13.77 -16.25
CA PHE A 209 -10.15 14.25 -16.62
C PHE A 209 -9.16 13.07 -16.70
N SER A 210 -8.35 13.01 -17.75
CA SER A 210 -7.32 11.98 -17.93
C SER A 210 -5.94 12.57 -17.67
N LEU A 211 -5.16 11.89 -16.87
CA LEU A 211 -3.75 12.19 -16.61
C LEU A 211 -2.84 11.26 -17.43
N PRO A 212 -1.59 11.65 -17.64
CA PRO A 212 -0.56 10.71 -18.04
C PRO A 212 -0.46 9.57 -17.03
N ASN A 213 -0.03 8.38 -17.46
CA ASN A 213 0.13 7.26 -16.53
C ASN A 213 1.22 7.55 -15.48
N GLY A 214 1.17 6.81 -14.35
CA GLY A 214 2.08 7.01 -13.22
C GLY A 214 3.56 6.90 -13.60
N THR A 215 3.93 6.03 -14.53
CA THR A 215 5.31 5.91 -15.04
C THR A 215 5.76 7.20 -15.73
N SER A 216 4.92 7.78 -16.60
CA SER A 216 5.24 9.06 -17.26
C SER A 216 5.37 10.19 -16.25
N LEU A 217 4.48 10.24 -15.25
CA LEU A 217 4.55 11.25 -14.19
C LEU A 217 5.82 11.07 -13.33
N GLY A 218 6.16 9.83 -12.96
CA GLY A 218 7.38 9.51 -12.23
C GLY A 218 8.65 9.91 -12.98
N CYS A 219 8.68 9.73 -14.31
CA CYS A 219 9.81 10.12 -15.16
C CYS A 219 10.06 11.63 -15.19
N THR A 220 9.12 12.45 -14.75
CA THR A 220 9.34 13.90 -14.64
C THR A 220 10.28 14.26 -13.49
N PHE A 221 10.39 13.42 -12.46
CA PHE A 221 11.06 13.69 -11.19
C PHE A 221 10.68 15.04 -10.58
N ASN A 222 9.44 15.48 -10.82
CA ASN A 222 8.92 16.75 -10.38
C ASN A 222 7.70 16.55 -9.48
N MET A 223 7.95 16.50 -8.17
CA MET A 223 6.92 16.25 -7.17
C MET A 223 5.88 17.37 -7.12
N GLU A 224 6.29 18.62 -7.35
CA GLU A 224 5.38 19.77 -7.36
C GLU A 224 4.37 19.67 -8.50
N LEU A 225 4.82 19.33 -9.72
CA LEU A 225 3.95 19.11 -10.86
C LEU A 225 2.96 17.96 -10.61
N VAL A 226 3.48 16.84 -10.10
CA VAL A 226 2.64 15.66 -9.78
C VAL A 226 1.61 16.03 -8.73
N GLY A 227 2.02 16.71 -7.66
CA GLY A 227 1.12 17.19 -6.61
C GLY A 227 0.01 18.09 -7.14
N ALA A 228 0.33 19.06 -8.00
CA ALA A 228 -0.65 19.96 -8.62
C ALA A 228 -1.66 19.20 -9.50
N LEU A 229 -1.21 18.19 -10.25
CA LEU A 229 -2.10 17.35 -11.06
C LEU A 229 -3.07 16.53 -10.19
N TYR A 230 -2.57 15.89 -9.13
CA TYR A 230 -3.43 15.12 -8.24
C TYR A 230 -4.32 15.98 -7.35
N GLU A 231 -3.95 17.24 -7.08
CA GLU A 231 -4.87 18.19 -6.45
C GLU A 231 -6.13 18.44 -7.31
N MET A 232 -5.96 18.55 -8.65
CA MET A 232 -7.08 18.64 -9.58
C MET A 232 -7.93 17.36 -9.55
N THR A 233 -7.31 16.19 -9.54
CA THR A 233 -8.01 14.91 -9.40
C THR A 233 -8.80 14.86 -8.08
N GLY A 234 -8.23 15.30 -6.98
CA GLY A 234 -8.93 15.37 -5.68
C GLY A 234 -10.16 16.30 -5.71
N LYS A 235 -10.11 17.40 -6.45
CA LYS A 235 -11.27 18.27 -6.68
C LYS A 235 -12.36 17.56 -7.50
N GLU A 236 -11.97 16.84 -8.54
CA GLU A 236 -12.88 16.08 -9.39
C GLU A 236 -13.55 14.93 -8.64
N LEU A 237 -12.81 14.19 -7.78
CA LEU A 237 -13.37 13.18 -6.89
C LEU A 237 -14.47 13.75 -6.01
N ARG A 238 -14.25 14.89 -5.36
CA ARG A 238 -15.27 15.56 -4.54
C ARG A 238 -16.50 15.94 -5.34
N LEU A 239 -16.32 16.50 -6.54
CA LEU A 239 -17.42 16.90 -7.42
C LEU A 239 -18.27 15.70 -7.83
N ASN A 240 -17.65 14.54 -8.00
CA ASN A 240 -18.33 13.29 -8.36
C ASN A 240 -18.74 12.45 -7.13
N LYS A 241 -18.57 12.95 -5.91
CA LYS A 241 -18.89 12.24 -4.66
C LYS A 241 -18.21 10.87 -4.58
N ILE A 242 -16.93 10.83 -4.90
CA ILE A 242 -16.08 9.65 -4.83
C ILE A 242 -15.16 9.83 -3.63
N ASP A 243 -15.10 8.84 -2.76
CA ASP A 243 -14.35 8.88 -1.49
C ASP A 243 -12.97 8.28 -1.62
N SER A 244 -12.81 7.26 -2.48
CA SER A 244 -11.54 6.55 -2.69
C SER A 244 -11.26 6.33 -4.17
N LEU A 245 -10.03 6.64 -4.59
CA LEU A 245 -9.51 6.32 -5.91
C LEU A 245 -8.61 5.09 -5.78
N LEU A 246 -8.86 4.07 -6.61
CA LEU A 246 -8.13 2.79 -6.62
C LEU A 246 -6.97 2.82 -7.60
#